data_860c593bfa8c8b9692612c32cb06c3fb
#
_entry.id   860c593bfa8c8b9692612c32cb06c3fb
#
_cell.length_a   1.000
_cell.length_b   1.000
_cell.length_c   1.000
_cell.angle_alpha   90.00
_cell.angle_beta   90.00
_cell.angle_gamma   90.00
#
_symmetry.space_group_name_H-M   'P 1'
#
loop_
_entity.id
_entity.type
_entity.pdbx_description
1 polymer ?
#
loop_
_entity_poly.entity_id
_entity_poly.type
_entity_poly.pdbx_seq_one_letter_code
_entity_poly.pdbx_strand_id
1 'polypeptide(L)'
;YPYIMAATADRVPCVYIENGKVANYDPSAPIEVSYQKNFEGEPTGKSNPELLYNLKPSHGHDMSIVNGISRIGFMKGGGKALWKDENIADSLTTHAIQFIEENQNKPFFLYFATNDVHVPRFPHDRFRGKNPMGLRGDAIVQFDYCVGEILNTLEKLD
;
A
#
# COMPACT_ATOMS: atom_id res chain seq x y z
N TYR A 1 13.78 -13.19 -0.45
CA TYR A 1 13.67 -11.73 -0.64
C TYR A 1 12.20 -11.29 -0.67
N PRO A 2 11.41 -11.52 0.38
CA PRO A 2 10.03 -11.04 0.39
C PRO A 2 9.98 -9.55 0.72
N TYR A 3 9.33 -8.77 -0.15
CA TYR A 3 8.86 -7.42 0.13
C TYR A 3 7.35 -7.42 -0.07
N ILE A 4 6.60 -7.24 0.99
CA ILE A 4 5.14 -7.38 0.98
C ILE A 4 4.47 -6.30 1.83
N MET A 5 3.21 -6.05 1.56
CA MET A 5 2.34 -5.35 2.49
C MET A 5 2.07 -6.24 3.71
N ALA A 6 2.12 -5.70 4.92
CA ALA A 6 1.85 -6.45 6.15
C ALA A 6 0.38 -6.88 6.25
N ALA A 7 -0.52 -6.18 5.55
CA ALA A 7 -1.93 -6.49 5.43
C ALA A 7 -2.41 -6.10 4.02
N THR A 8 -3.69 -6.29 3.74
CA THR A 8 -4.32 -5.74 2.52
C THR A 8 -4.41 -4.20 2.62
N ALA A 9 -4.52 -3.51 1.49
CA ALA A 9 -4.53 -2.05 1.46
C ALA A 9 -5.62 -1.39 2.33
N ASP A 10 -6.71 -2.10 2.61
CA ASP A 10 -7.82 -1.62 3.44
C ASP A 10 -7.65 -1.92 4.94
N ARG A 11 -6.65 -2.72 5.34
CA ARG A 11 -6.50 -3.23 6.72
C ARG A 11 -5.22 -2.74 7.38
N VAL A 12 -5.27 -2.66 8.70
CA VAL A 12 -4.10 -2.42 9.52
C VAL A 12 -3.30 -3.73 9.76
N PRO A 13 -1.96 -3.67 9.97
CA PRO A 13 -1.11 -2.48 9.97
C PRO A 13 -0.74 -2.01 8.57
N CYS A 14 -0.69 -0.68 8.39
CA CYS A 14 -0.38 -0.05 7.11
C CYS A 14 1.14 0.15 6.93
N VAL A 15 1.89 -0.93 6.88
CA VAL A 15 3.36 -0.95 6.76
C VAL A 15 3.83 -2.04 5.82
N TYR A 16 5.03 -1.89 5.25
CA TYR A 16 5.68 -2.94 4.48
C TYR A 16 6.49 -3.87 5.38
N ILE A 17 6.59 -5.13 4.96
CA ILE A 17 7.49 -6.12 5.53
C ILE A 17 8.56 -6.43 4.48
N GLU A 18 9.80 -6.23 4.85
CA GLU A 18 10.96 -6.58 4.04
C GLU A 18 11.81 -7.60 4.78
N ASN A 19 12.06 -8.75 4.14
CA ASN A 19 12.85 -9.84 4.73
C ASN A 19 12.41 -10.22 6.16
N GLY A 20 11.09 -10.24 6.41
CA GLY A 20 10.49 -10.61 7.69
C GLY A 20 10.52 -9.53 8.78
N LYS A 21 10.89 -8.30 8.44
CA LYS A 21 10.91 -7.17 9.38
C LYS A 21 10.09 -6.01 8.83
N VAL A 22 9.55 -5.19 9.72
CA VAL A 22 8.89 -3.94 9.32
C VAL A 22 9.91 -3.02 8.65
N ALA A 23 9.66 -2.66 7.40
CA ALA A 23 10.50 -1.71 6.67
C ALA A 23 10.40 -0.32 7.33
N ASN A 24 11.53 0.37 7.46
CA ASN A 24 11.62 1.68 8.09
C ASN A 24 11.04 1.73 9.52
N TYR A 25 11.16 0.63 10.28
CA TYR A 25 10.65 0.58 11.64
C TYR A 25 11.11 1.77 12.48
N ASP A 26 10.15 2.37 13.19
CA ASP A 26 10.39 3.51 14.07
C ASP A 26 10.26 3.09 15.53
N PRO A 27 11.39 2.94 16.28
CA PRO A 27 11.34 2.58 17.70
C PRO A 27 10.65 3.62 18.57
N SER A 28 10.58 4.89 18.15
CA SER A 28 9.90 5.95 18.90
C SER A 28 8.37 5.92 18.73
N ALA A 29 7.88 5.15 17.76
CA ALA A 29 6.46 5.00 17.45
C ALA A 29 6.11 3.51 17.26
N PRO A 30 6.17 2.68 18.31
CA PRO A 30 5.89 1.25 18.21
C PRO A 30 4.47 1.00 17.69
N ILE A 31 4.35 -0.03 16.83
CA ILE A 31 3.10 -0.38 16.18
C ILE A 31 2.27 -1.26 17.12
N GLU A 32 1.04 -0.85 17.37
CA GLU A 32 0.03 -1.67 18.04
C GLU A 32 -1.20 -1.81 17.16
N VAL A 33 -1.79 -3.00 17.10
CA VAL A 33 -2.94 -3.33 16.26
C VAL A 33 -4.01 -4.04 17.08
N SER A 34 -5.27 -3.70 16.83
CA SER A 34 -6.44 -4.37 17.41
C SER A 34 -7.57 -4.45 16.39
N TYR A 35 -8.24 -5.59 16.31
CA TYR A 35 -9.48 -5.74 15.52
C TYR A 35 -10.74 -5.77 16.41
N GLN A 36 -10.58 -5.53 17.71
CA GLN A 36 -11.68 -5.61 18.68
C GLN A 36 -12.10 -4.23 19.18
N LYS A 37 -11.14 -3.38 19.56
CA LYS A 37 -11.40 -2.08 20.15
C LYS A 37 -10.36 -1.05 19.73
N ASN A 38 -10.78 0.21 19.70
CA ASN A 38 -9.88 1.33 19.47
C ASN A 38 -8.92 1.55 20.64
N PHE A 39 -7.80 2.17 20.36
CA PHE A 39 -6.89 2.69 21.36
C PHE A 39 -7.42 4.02 21.88
N GLU A 40 -7.21 4.27 23.18
CA GLU A 40 -7.67 5.49 23.83
C GLU A 40 -7.05 6.72 23.16
N GLY A 41 -7.92 7.69 22.82
CA GLY A 41 -7.50 8.95 22.19
C GLY A 41 -7.25 8.87 20.68
N GLU A 42 -7.20 7.67 20.08
CA GLU A 42 -6.94 7.54 18.65
C GLU A 42 -8.19 7.87 17.80
N PRO A 43 -8.07 8.71 16.76
CA PRO A 43 -9.18 9.07 15.90
C PRO A 43 -9.59 7.91 14.98
N THR A 44 -10.87 7.91 14.60
CA THR A 44 -11.40 6.94 13.64
C THR A 44 -12.15 7.65 12.50
N GLY A 45 -12.24 7.01 11.34
CA GLY A 45 -13.03 7.54 10.23
C GLY A 45 -14.51 7.73 10.57
N LYS A 46 -15.04 6.93 11.50
CA LYS A 46 -16.41 7.05 12.00
C LYS A 46 -16.61 8.28 12.90
N SER A 47 -15.69 8.51 13.84
CA SER A 47 -15.83 9.57 14.84
C SER A 47 -15.23 10.90 14.40
N ASN A 48 -14.28 10.87 13.48
CA ASN A 48 -13.49 12.02 13.04
C ASN A 48 -13.42 12.09 11.50
N PRO A 49 -14.57 12.13 10.78
CA PRO A 49 -14.58 12.16 9.31
C PRO A 49 -13.91 13.40 8.73
N GLU A 50 -13.79 14.49 9.49
CA GLU A 50 -13.08 15.71 9.13
C GLU A 50 -11.57 15.51 8.93
N LEU A 51 -10.98 14.45 9.50
CA LEU A 51 -9.56 14.10 9.33
C LEU A 51 -9.28 13.28 8.06
N LEU A 52 -10.33 12.87 7.36
CA LEU A 52 -10.20 12.16 6.10
C LEU A 52 -10.00 13.16 4.96
N TYR A 53 -8.84 13.13 4.33
CA TYR A 53 -8.52 14.02 3.22
C TYR A 53 -8.33 13.30 1.89
N ASN A 54 -8.17 11.99 1.90
CA ASN A 54 -8.01 11.21 0.68
C ASN A 54 -9.28 10.49 0.23
N LEU A 55 -9.91 9.72 1.11
CA LEU A 55 -11.15 9.01 0.81
C LEU A 55 -12.13 9.13 1.98
N LYS A 56 -13.43 9.23 1.66
CA LYS A 56 -14.51 9.17 2.65
C LYS A 56 -14.62 7.76 3.24
N PRO A 57 -15.10 7.61 4.49
CA PRO A 57 -15.35 6.29 5.07
C PRO A 57 -16.45 5.56 4.27
N SER A 58 -16.34 4.26 4.22
CA SER A 58 -17.35 3.38 3.64
C SER A 58 -17.70 2.25 4.62
N HIS A 59 -18.72 1.47 4.30
CA HIS A 59 -19.16 0.37 5.16
C HIS A 59 -18.00 -0.56 5.54
N GLY A 60 -17.75 -0.72 6.84
CA GLY A 60 -16.65 -1.52 7.39
C GLY A 60 -15.25 -0.92 7.30
N HIS A 61 -15.08 0.20 6.58
CA HIS A 61 -13.82 0.93 6.45
C HIS A 61 -13.98 2.28 7.15
N ASP A 62 -14.13 2.27 8.48
CA ASP A 62 -14.45 3.43 9.28
C ASP A 62 -13.70 3.51 10.61
N MET A 63 -12.63 2.67 10.74
CA MET A 63 -11.80 2.56 11.94
C MET A 63 -10.57 3.48 11.86
N SER A 64 -9.38 3.02 12.19
CA SER A 64 -8.19 3.90 12.22
C SER A 64 -7.95 4.65 10.91
N ILE A 65 -7.44 5.87 11.03
CA ILE A 65 -7.11 6.73 9.90
C ILE A 65 -5.61 6.64 9.63
N VAL A 66 -5.25 6.21 8.42
CA VAL A 66 -3.85 6.21 7.95
C VAL A 66 -3.81 6.82 6.56
N ASN A 67 -2.92 7.79 6.34
CA ASN A 67 -2.80 8.53 5.08
C ASN A 67 -4.14 9.17 4.63
N GLY A 68 -4.91 9.70 5.57
CA GLY A 68 -6.21 10.32 5.28
C GLY A 68 -7.29 9.36 4.78
N ILE A 69 -7.11 8.06 4.98
CA ILE A 69 -8.03 6.98 4.60
C ILE A 69 -8.37 6.17 5.85
N SER A 70 -9.67 5.91 6.08
CA SER A 70 -10.08 5.03 7.16
C SER A 70 -9.96 3.56 6.79
N ARG A 71 -9.53 2.76 7.76
CA ARG A 71 -9.16 1.35 7.57
C ARG A 71 -10.12 0.40 8.24
N ILE A 72 -9.95 -0.88 8.00
CA ILE A 72 -10.50 -1.96 8.80
C ILE A 72 -9.49 -2.30 9.89
N GLY A 73 -9.93 -2.23 11.14
CA GLY A 73 -9.08 -2.44 12.32
C GLY A 73 -8.51 -1.12 12.89
N PHE A 74 -8.00 -1.23 14.10
CA PHE A 74 -7.44 -0.13 14.86
C PHE A 74 -5.94 -0.28 14.98
N MET A 75 -5.21 0.82 14.80
CA MET A 75 -3.77 0.86 15.02
C MET A 75 -3.35 2.19 15.62
N LYS A 76 -2.23 2.17 16.33
CA LYS A 76 -1.50 3.38 16.72
C LYS A 76 -0.01 3.19 16.45
N GLY A 77 0.72 4.29 16.45
CA GLY A 77 2.15 4.27 16.15
C GLY A 77 2.46 4.07 14.67
N GLY A 78 3.61 3.47 14.41
CA GLY A 78 4.13 3.23 13.05
C GLY A 78 5.05 4.33 12.54
N GLY A 79 4.80 5.58 12.88
CA GLY A 79 5.67 6.69 12.50
C GLY A 79 6.07 6.67 11.01
N LYS A 80 7.36 6.72 10.73
CA LYS A 80 7.91 6.71 9.37
C LYS A 80 7.76 5.37 8.63
N ALA A 81 7.35 4.31 9.31
CA ALA A 81 7.08 3.01 8.68
C ALA A 81 5.73 2.96 7.95
N LEU A 82 4.81 3.90 8.24
CA LEU A 82 3.51 3.94 7.60
C LEU A 82 3.65 4.22 6.10
N TRP A 83 2.98 3.43 5.26
CA TRP A 83 2.94 3.69 3.83
C TRP A 83 2.06 4.90 3.48
N LYS A 84 2.27 5.40 2.27
CA LYS A 84 1.34 6.28 1.56
C LYS A 84 0.71 5.48 0.43
N ASP A 85 -0.61 5.45 0.35
CA ASP A 85 -1.35 4.61 -0.60
C ASP A 85 -0.97 4.88 -2.05
N GLU A 86 -0.81 6.15 -2.39
CA GLU A 86 -0.41 6.59 -3.72
C GLU A 86 0.96 6.05 -4.16
N ASN A 87 1.79 5.60 -3.22
CA ASN A 87 3.13 5.09 -3.51
C ASN A 87 3.24 3.56 -3.46
N ILE A 88 2.17 2.84 -3.09
CA ILE A 88 2.23 1.38 -2.89
C ILE A 88 2.66 0.67 -4.18
N ALA A 89 2.01 0.97 -5.30
CA ALA A 89 2.28 0.32 -6.58
C ALA A 89 3.73 0.55 -7.03
N ASP A 90 4.23 1.79 -6.92
CA ASP A 90 5.61 2.12 -7.25
C ASP A 90 6.61 1.43 -6.34
N SER A 91 6.31 1.36 -5.04
CA SER A 91 7.16 0.68 -4.07
C SER A 91 7.31 -0.81 -4.40
N LEU A 92 6.19 -1.50 -4.65
CA LEU A 92 6.20 -2.91 -5.03
C LEU A 92 6.93 -3.14 -6.36
N THR A 93 6.67 -2.31 -7.37
CA THR A 93 7.29 -2.40 -8.70
C THR A 93 8.80 -2.18 -8.64
N THR A 94 9.25 -1.17 -7.88
CA THR A 94 10.68 -0.88 -7.71
C THR A 94 11.42 -2.07 -7.08
N HIS A 95 10.84 -2.68 -6.03
CA HIS A 95 11.46 -3.85 -5.40
C HIS A 95 11.46 -5.08 -6.30
N ALA A 96 10.44 -5.24 -7.14
CA ALA A 96 10.39 -6.32 -8.12
C ALA A 96 11.45 -6.14 -9.22
N ILE A 97 11.61 -4.92 -9.74
CA ILE A 97 12.66 -4.58 -10.71
C ILE A 97 14.04 -4.84 -10.13
N GLN A 98 14.31 -4.32 -8.93
CA GLN A 98 15.59 -4.55 -8.25
C GLN A 98 15.86 -6.05 -8.08
N PHE A 99 14.87 -6.84 -7.68
CA PHE A 99 15.02 -8.29 -7.57
C PHE A 99 15.37 -8.94 -8.91
N ILE A 100 14.77 -8.53 -10.02
CA ILE A 100 15.07 -9.04 -11.36
C ILE A 100 16.52 -8.71 -11.73
N GLU A 101 16.92 -7.44 -11.57
CA GLU A 101 18.27 -6.97 -11.89
C GLU A 101 19.35 -7.69 -11.07
N GLU A 102 19.13 -7.90 -9.77
CA GLU A 102 20.06 -8.61 -8.89
C GLU A 102 20.19 -10.12 -9.21
N ASN A 103 19.19 -10.70 -9.86
CA ASN A 103 19.13 -12.14 -10.13
C ASN A 103 19.20 -12.50 -11.63
N GLN A 104 19.44 -11.55 -12.52
CA GLN A 104 19.43 -11.73 -13.98
C GLN A 104 20.33 -12.86 -14.49
N ASN A 105 21.43 -13.18 -13.80
CA ASN A 105 22.42 -14.17 -14.21
C ASN A 105 22.14 -15.61 -13.72
N LYS A 106 20.95 -15.87 -13.16
CA LYS A 106 20.56 -17.20 -12.66
C LYS A 106 19.04 -17.39 -12.76
N PRO A 107 18.56 -18.63 -12.84
CA PRO A 107 17.11 -18.88 -12.77
C PRO A 107 16.51 -18.34 -11.47
N PHE A 108 15.39 -17.65 -11.57
CA PHE A 108 14.63 -17.15 -10.42
C PHE A 108 13.12 -17.36 -10.62
N PHE A 109 12.38 -17.29 -9.55
CA PHE A 109 10.93 -17.23 -9.53
C PHE A 109 10.49 -15.96 -8.81
N LEU A 110 9.72 -15.11 -9.50
CA LEU A 110 9.12 -13.90 -8.94
C LEU A 110 7.60 -14.02 -8.92
N TYR A 111 7.00 -13.92 -7.74
CA TYR A 111 5.56 -13.75 -7.59
C TYR A 111 5.27 -12.26 -7.34
N PHE A 112 4.79 -11.57 -8.37
CA PHE A 112 4.47 -10.15 -8.33
C PHE A 112 2.96 -9.94 -8.18
N ALA A 113 2.48 -9.80 -6.95
CA ALA A 113 1.09 -9.54 -6.62
C ALA A 113 0.92 -8.07 -6.22
N THR A 114 0.21 -7.31 -7.04
CA THR A 114 -0.07 -5.89 -6.77
C THR A 114 -1.28 -5.72 -5.86
N ASN A 115 -1.43 -4.52 -5.28
CA ASN A 115 -2.63 -4.13 -4.53
C ASN A 115 -3.78 -3.66 -5.43
N ASP A 116 -3.48 -3.30 -6.68
CA ASP A 116 -4.50 -2.86 -7.64
C ASP A 116 -5.31 -4.07 -8.13
N VAL A 117 -6.57 -3.97 -8.22
CA VAL A 117 -7.55 -2.90 -8.08
C VAL A 117 -8.36 -3.00 -6.77
N HIS A 118 -7.78 -3.52 -5.71
CA HIS A 118 -8.43 -3.68 -4.42
C HIS A 118 -8.72 -2.31 -3.76
N VAL A 119 -9.70 -2.25 -2.90
CA VAL A 119 -9.98 -1.05 -2.09
C VAL A 119 -8.91 -0.88 -0.99
N PRO A 120 -8.60 0.36 -0.57
CA PRO A 120 -8.99 1.62 -1.17
C PRO A 120 -8.26 1.83 -2.52
N ARG A 121 -9.00 2.26 -3.53
CA ARG A 121 -8.44 2.58 -4.85
C ARG A 121 -7.90 3.99 -4.82
N PHE A 122 -6.63 4.10 -4.50
CA PHE A 122 -5.97 5.40 -4.37
C PHE A 122 -4.65 5.43 -5.17
N PRO A 123 -4.76 5.51 -6.53
CA PRO A 123 -3.60 5.49 -7.39
C PRO A 123 -2.77 6.76 -7.24
N HIS A 124 -1.50 6.69 -7.63
CA HIS A 124 -0.59 7.82 -7.67
C HIS A 124 -1.16 8.95 -8.54
N ASP A 125 -0.91 10.21 -8.17
CA ASP A 125 -1.47 11.39 -8.80
C ASP A 125 -1.29 11.45 -10.32
N ARG A 126 -0.16 10.92 -10.83
CA ARG A 126 0.10 10.86 -12.28
C ARG A 126 -0.90 10.03 -13.07
N PHE A 127 -1.65 9.13 -12.42
CA PHE A 127 -2.68 8.30 -13.04
C PHE A 127 -4.09 8.81 -12.81
N ARG A 128 -4.30 9.74 -11.87
CA ARG A 128 -5.63 10.26 -11.56
C ARG A 128 -6.23 11.03 -12.72
N GLY A 129 -7.50 10.79 -12.99
CA GLY A 129 -8.24 11.42 -14.09
C GLY A 129 -7.83 10.93 -15.48
N LYS A 130 -7.09 9.82 -15.58
CA LYS A 130 -6.70 9.22 -16.85
C LYS A 130 -7.78 8.34 -17.45
N ASN A 131 -8.75 7.93 -16.65
CA ASN A 131 -9.81 7.03 -17.10
C ASN A 131 -11.20 7.57 -16.69
N PRO A 132 -12.21 7.54 -17.60
CA PRO A 132 -13.56 8.03 -17.30
C PRO A 132 -14.29 7.24 -16.21
N MET A 133 -13.80 6.05 -15.82
CA MET A 133 -14.35 5.27 -14.72
C MET A 133 -13.90 5.75 -13.32
N GLY A 134 -13.21 6.91 -13.24
CA GLY A 134 -12.70 7.48 -12.00
C GLY A 134 -11.60 6.64 -11.37
N LEU A 135 -11.43 6.71 -10.03
CA LEU A 135 -10.34 6.06 -9.31
C LEU A 135 -10.20 4.56 -9.59
N ARG A 136 -11.30 3.87 -9.90
CA ARG A 136 -11.23 2.46 -10.26
C ARG A 136 -10.52 2.25 -11.60
N GLY A 137 -10.86 3.05 -12.59
CA GLY A 137 -10.22 3.01 -13.91
C GLY A 137 -8.78 3.47 -13.84
N ASP A 138 -8.52 4.53 -13.06
CA ASP A 138 -7.16 5.04 -12.84
C ASP A 138 -6.25 4.00 -12.18
N ALA A 139 -6.78 3.21 -11.22
CA ALA A 139 -6.05 2.11 -10.60
C ALA A 139 -5.72 0.98 -11.62
N ILE A 140 -6.61 0.71 -12.58
CA ILE A 140 -6.33 -0.24 -13.68
C ILE A 140 -5.20 0.29 -14.58
N VAL A 141 -5.22 1.59 -14.91
CA VAL A 141 -4.12 2.21 -15.68
C VAL A 141 -2.79 2.12 -14.93
N GLN A 142 -2.80 2.34 -13.63
CA GLN A 142 -1.61 2.15 -12.79
C GLN A 142 -1.12 0.70 -12.79
N PHE A 143 -2.01 -0.26 -12.66
CA PHE A 143 -1.68 -1.68 -12.73
C PHE A 143 -1.01 -2.06 -14.06
N ASP A 144 -1.60 -1.63 -15.17
CA ASP A 144 -1.04 -1.85 -16.53
C ASP A 144 0.37 -1.26 -16.66
N TYR A 145 0.57 -0.05 -16.15
CA TYR A 145 1.89 0.59 -16.08
C TYR A 145 2.90 -0.27 -15.30
N CYS A 146 2.54 -0.78 -14.12
CA CYS A 146 3.44 -1.60 -13.30
C CYS A 146 3.83 -2.90 -14.01
N VAL A 147 2.89 -3.55 -14.70
CA VAL A 147 3.16 -4.73 -15.52
C VAL A 147 4.11 -4.38 -16.67
N GLY A 148 3.88 -3.25 -17.35
CA GLY A 148 4.75 -2.75 -18.41
C GLY A 148 6.18 -2.53 -17.94
N GLU A 149 6.39 -1.93 -16.77
CA GLU A 149 7.74 -1.71 -16.20
C GLU A 149 8.49 -3.03 -15.95
N ILE A 150 7.79 -4.06 -15.44
CA ILE A 150 8.38 -5.39 -15.26
C ILE A 150 8.77 -6.02 -16.60
N LEU A 151 7.88 -6.00 -17.59
CA LEU A 151 8.14 -6.56 -18.93
C LEU A 151 9.30 -5.83 -19.61
N ASN A 152 9.31 -4.50 -19.58
CA ASN A 152 10.38 -3.68 -20.14
C ASN A 152 11.74 -3.97 -19.48
N THR A 153 11.73 -4.27 -18.18
CA THR A 153 12.96 -4.64 -17.46
C THR A 153 13.49 -5.98 -17.94
N LEU A 154 12.62 -6.98 -18.08
CA LEU A 154 13.00 -8.30 -18.59
C LEU A 154 13.55 -8.21 -20.02
N GLU A 155 12.87 -7.47 -20.91
CA GLU A 155 13.34 -7.28 -22.30
C GLU A 155 14.70 -6.57 -22.39
N LYS A 156 15.03 -5.68 -21.48
CA LYS A 156 16.33 -4.99 -21.47
C LYS A 156 17.48 -5.86 -20.97
N LEU A 157 17.18 -6.91 -20.24
CA LEU A 157 18.16 -7.80 -19.62
C LEU A 157 18.38 -9.09 -20.41
N ASP A 158 17.56 -9.37 -21.44
CA ASP A 158 17.75 -10.45 -22.40
C ASP A 158 18.85 -10.09 -23.42
#